data_c1a1cf82df999d4e8c2693bc9b865acc
#
_entry.id   c1a1cf82df999d4e8c2693bc9b865acc
#
_cell.length_a   1.000
_cell.length_b   1.000
_cell.length_c   1.000
_cell.angle_alpha   90.00
_cell.angle_beta   90.00
_cell.angle_gamma   90.00
#
_symmetry.space_group_name_H-M   'P 1'
#
loop_
_entity.id
_entity.type
_entity.pdbx_description
1 polymer ?
#
loop_
_entity_poly.entity_id
_entity_poly.type
_entity_poly.pdbx_seq_one_letter_code
_entity_poly.pdbx_strand_id
1 'polypeptide(L)'
;MSEGTPAMWMRGGTSKGLYFLKDDIPNDIAKRKDFLLSVFGSPDNLQINGVGGGNPLTSKVAIVSKSKRSDVDVDYLFLQVAVDDYVVSSTQNCGNILAGIAPFAIERGLIKPEKDKTSVRIFMENSKQIAIATVDTPDGTLTYNGNTYIDGVTLPSSPISLEFLDIEGSLCGAVSYTHLTLPTTLSV
;
A
#
# COMPACT_ATOMS: atom_id res chain seq x y z
N MET A 1 16.27 -14.49 -22.13
CA MET A 1 15.02 -14.38 -21.36
C MET A 1 15.06 -13.01 -20.69
N SER A 2 14.05 -12.17 -20.88
CA SER A 2 13.97 -10.89 -20.16
C SER A 2 13.80 -11.20 -18.68
N GLU A 3 14.62 -10.59 -17.82
CA GLU A 3 14.40 -10.66 -16.38
C GLU A 3 13.02 -10.04 -16.07
N GLY A 4 12.23 -10.74 -15.25
CA GLY A 4 10.96 -10.21 -14.78
C GLY A 4 11.16 -9.06 -13.80
N THR A 5 10.17 -8.20 -13.65
CA THR A 5 10.19 -7.13 -12.62
C THR A 5 9.74 -7.71 -11.28
N PRO A 6 10.56 -7.61 -10.22
CA PRO A 6 10.18 -8.09 -8.89
C PRO A 6 8.97 -7.32 -8.35
N ALA A 7 7.98 -8.04 -7.85
CA ALA A 7 6.79 -7.46 -7.22
C ALA A 7 6.20 -8.43 -6.19
N MET A 8 5.42 -7.89 -5.24
CA MET A 8 4.57 -8.70 -4.38
C MET A 8 3.11 -8.42 -4.70
N TRP A 9 2.35 -9.48 -5.01
CA TRP A 9 0.90 -9.42 -5.15
C TRP A 9 0.27 -9.65 -3.79
N MET A 10 -0.29 -8.60 -3.20
CA MET A 10 -0.73 -8.63 -1.81
C MET A 10 -2.15 -8.09 -1.68
N ARG A 11 -2.86 -8.61 -0.70
CA ARG A 11 -4.07 -8.00 -0.15
C ARG A 11 -3.67 -6.92 0.86
N GLY A 12 -4.34 -5.78 0.82
CA GLY A 12 -4.34 -4.78 1.87
C GLY A 12 -5.79 -4.42 2.20
N GLY A 13 -6.25 -4.66 3.45
CA GLY A 13 -7.65 -4.51 3.81
C GLY A 13 -8.57 -5.27 2.85
N THR A 14 -9.56 -4.59 2.26
CA THR A 14 -10.50 -5.15 1.27
C THR A 14 -10.06 -4.95 -0.17
N SER A 15 -8.83 -4.52 -0.40
CA SER A 15 -8.25 -4.34 -1.75
C SER A 15 -7.06 -5.27 -1.95
N LYS A 16 -6.62 -5.44 -3.19
CA LYS A 16 -5.36 -6.08 -3.51
C LYS A 16 -4.66 -5.39 -4.67
N GLY A 17 -3.35 -5.53 -4.72
CA GLY A 17 -2.55 -4.87 -5.73
C GLY A 17 -1.10 -5.32 -5.74
N LEU A 18 -0.33 -4.74 -6.64
CA LEU A 18 1.10 -4.96 -6.73
C LEU A 18 1.85 -3.95 -5.87
N TYR A 19 2.78 -4.47 -5.09
CA TYR A 19 3.73 -3.69 -4.31
C TYR A 19 5.11 -3.81 -4.92
N PHE A 20 5.73 -2.69 -5.25
CA PHE A 20 7.05 -2.59 -5.85
C PHE A 20 8.01 -1.80 -4.98
N LEU A 21 9.28 -2.17 -5.00
CA LEU A 21 10.31 -1.21 -4.64
C LEU A 21 10.43 -0.16 -5.75
N LYS A 22 10.70 1.08 -5.36
CA LYS A 22 10.82 2.22 -6.30
C LYS A 22 11.88 1.99 -7.36
N ASP A 23 12.96 1.30 -7.00
CA ASP A 23 14.10 1.03 -7.89
C ASP A 23 13.83 -0.11 -8.88
N ASP A 24 12.79 -0.94 -8.65
CA ASP A 24 12.43 -2.07 -9.52
C ASP A 24 11.57 -1.64 -10.72
N ILE A 25 11.10 -0.38 -10.78
CA ILE A 25 10.18 0.10 -11.82
C ILE A 25 10.65 1.43 -12.42
N PRO A 26 10.15 1.82 -13.63
CA PRO A 26 10.56 3.07 -14.25
C PRO A 26 10.31 4.30 -13.38
N ASN A 27 11.34 5.16 -13.20
CA ASN A 27 11.22 6.42 -12.48
C ASN A 27 10.49 7.50 -13.30
N ASP A 28 10.60 7.47 -14.62
CA ASP A 28 9.88 8.35 -15.53
C ASP A 28 8.38 8.08 -15.46
N ILE A 29 7.59 9.14 -15.30
CA ILE A 29 6.13 9.04 -15.07
C ILE A 29 5.42 8.40 -16.27
N ALA A 30 5.78 8.77 -17.49
CA ALA A 30 5.13 8.26 -18.69
C ALA A 30 5.47 6.76 -18.90
N LYS A 31 6.74 6.40 -18.78
CA LYS A 31 7.20 5.01 -18.90
C LYS A 31 6.60 4.14 -17.78
N ARG A 32 6.50 4.66 -16.56
CA ARG A 32 5.86 3.96 -15.45
C ARG A 32 4.37 3.74 -15.68
N LYS A 33 3.67 4.75 -16.22
CA LYS A 33 2.26 4.61 -16.62
C LYS A 33 2.09 3.49 -17.64
N ASP A 34 2.85 3.49 -18.73
CA ASP A 34 2.76 2.47 -19.78
C ASP A 34 3.09 1.08 -19.26
N PHE A 35 4.13 0.99 -18.42
CA PHE A 35 4.50 -0.26 -17.75
C PHE A 35 3.35 -0.79 -16.88
N LEU A 36 2.75 0.03 -16.02
CA LEU A 36 1.66 -0.40 -15.14
C LEU A 36 0.40 -0.78 -15.92
N LEU A 37 0.02 -0.03 -16.94
CA LEU A 37 -1.11 -0.40 -17.80
C LEU A 37 -0.89 -1.76 -18.45
N SER A 38 0.30 -2.02 -18.99
CA SER A 38 0.66 -3.31 -19.56
C SER A 38 0.63 -4.44 -18.53
N VAL A 39 1.19 -4.23 -17.33
CA VAL A 39 1.20 -5.24 -16.26
C VAL A 39 -0.21 -5.59 -15.80
N PHE A 40 -1.11 -4.62 -15.70
CA PHE A 40 -2.49 -4.84 -15.27
C PHE A 40 -3.40 -5.34 -16.41
N GLY A 41 -2.97 -5.21 -17.67
CA GLY A 41 -3.78 -5.56 -18.83
C GLY A 41 -4.84 -4.50 -19.16
N SER A 42 -4.59 -3.23 -18.80
CA SER A 42 -5.49 -2.10 -19.10
C SER A 42 -5.09 -1.41 -20.42
N PRO A 43 -6.08 -0.81 -21.13
CA PRO A 43 -7.50 -0.81 -20.87
C PRO A 43 -8.18 -2.09 -21.39
N ASP A 44 -8.81 -2.81 -20.49
CA ASP A 44 -9.66 -3.97 -20.80
C ASP A 44 -10.53 -4.24 -19.56
N ASN A 45 -11.84 -4.31 -19.72
CA ASN A 45 -12.79 -4.54 -18.62
C ASN A 45 -12.53 -5.81 -17.81
N LEU A 46 -11.88 -6.80 -18.40
CA LEU A 46 -11.50 -8.06 -17.72
C LEU A 46 -10.03 -8.12 -17.35
N GLN A 47 -9.20 -7.22 -17.91
CA GLN A 47 -7.74 -7.20 -17.72
C GLN A 47 -7.09 -8.58 -17.98
N ILE A 48 -7.58 -9.29 -19.01
CA ILE A 48 -7.22 -10.69 -19.30
C ILE A 48 -5.72 -10.88 -19.55
N ASN A 49 -5.07 -9.90 -20.21
CA ASN A 49 -3.65 -10.01 -20.55
C ASN A 49 -2.72 -9.58 -19.41
N GLY A 50 -3.26 -9.27 -18.23
CA GLY A 50 -2.49 -8.79 -17.09
C GLY A 50 -2.89 -9.42 -15.76
N VAL A 51 -2.39 -8.84 -14.68
CA VAL A 51 -2.68 -9.33 -13.31
C VAL A 51 -3.88 -8.64 -12.68
N GLY A 52 -4.50 -7.68 -13.37
CA GLY A 52 -5.70 -7.02 -12.88
C GLY A 52 -6.88 -7.98 -12.77
N GLY A 53 -7.87 -7.64 -11.95
CA GLY A 53 -9.05 -8.48 -11.74
C GLY A 53 -10.34 -7.86 -12.27
N GLY A 54 -10.27 -6.98 -13.30
CA GLY A 54 -11.43 -6.33 -13.89
C GLY A 54 -12.20 -5.42 -12.90
N ASN A 55 -11.55 -4.95 -11.84
CA ASN A 55 -12.17 -4.18 -10.78
C ASN A 55 -11.20 -3.18 -10.17
N PRO A 56 -11.63 -1.96 -9.82
CA PRO A 56 -10.76 -0.97 -9.15
C PRO A 56 -10.16 -1.43 -7.83
N LEU A 57 -10.84 -2.32 -7.08
CA LEU A 57 -10.31 -2.88 -5.83
C LEU A 57 -9.15 -3.86 -6.04
N THR A 58 -8.99 -4.36 -7.24
CA THR A 58 -7.95 -5.32 -7.64
C THR A 58 -6.96 -4.76 -8.66
N SER A 59 -6.98 -3.43 -8.88
CA SER A 59 -6.11 -2.75 -9.85
C SER A 59 -5.34 -1.60 -9.20
N LYS A 60 -4.66 -1.92 -8.10
CA LYS A 60 -3.96 -0.97 -7.24
C LYS A 60 -2.47 -1.24 -7.19
N VAL A 61 -1.70 -0.17 -6.95
CA VAL A 61 -0.25 -0.22 -6.89
C VAL A 61 0.26 0.52 -5.67
N ALA A 62 1.21 -0.07 -4.99
CA ALA A 62 2.06 0.57 -4.00
C ALA A 62 3.50 0.65 -4.51
N ILE A 63 4.09 1.83 -4.48
CA ILE A 63 5.51 2.03 -4.73
C ILE A 63 6.15 2.44 -3.41
N VAL A 64 7.14 1.68 -2.96
CA VAL A 64 7.75 1.86 -1.64
C VAL A 64 9.25 2.03 -1.78
N SER A 65 9.83 2.93 -1.00
CA SER A 65 11.27 3.10 -0.89
C SER A 65 11.68 3.39 0.55
N LYS A 66 12.92 3.10 0.88
CA LYS A 66 13.51 3.59 2.14
C LYS A 66 13.47 5.11 2.13
N SER A 67 12.97 5.72 3.20
CA SER A 67 12.92 7.18 3.28
C SER A 67 14.32 7.78 3.50
N LYS A 68 14.53 8.98 2.93
CA LYS A 68 15.68 9.83 3.23
C LYS A 68 15.40 10.81 4.37
N ARG A 69 14.16 10.87 4.83
CA ARG A 69 13.73 11.69 5.96
C ARG A 69 14.11 11.00 7.26
N SER A 70 14.43 11.78 8.29
CA SER A 70 14.79 11.25 9.62
C SER A 70 13.58 10.91 10.50
N ASP A 71 12.39 11.40 10.14
CA ASP A 71 11.15 11.28 10.92
C ASP A 71 10.25 10.12 10.46
N VAL A 72 10.60 9.44 9.35
CA VAL A 72 9.85 8.31 8.79
C VAL A 72 10.79 7.22 8.27
N ASP A 73 10.30 6.01 8.17
CA ASP A 73 11.07 4.83 7.77
C ASP A 73 11.02 4.59 6.28
N VAL A 74 9.84 4.74 5.68
CA VAL A 74 9.60 4.49 4.26
C VAL A 74 8.73 5.57 3.64
N ASP A 75 8.95 5.82 2.34
CA ASP A 75 8.08 6.62 1.50
C ASP A 75 7.15 5.69 0.72
N TYR A 76 5.89 6.06 0.60
CA TYR A 76 4.83 5.32 -0.06
C TYR A 76 4.07 6.18 -1.05
N LEU A 77 4.06 5.77 -2.31
CA LEU A 77 3.21 6.35 -3.36
C LEU A 77 2.13 5.34 -3.74
N PHE A 78 0.88 5.74 -3.62
CA PHE A 78 -0.27 5.00 -4.12
C PHE A 78 -0.59 5.37 -5.55
N LEU A 79 -0.88 4.37 -6.39
CA LEU A 79 -1.40 4.56 -7.74
C LEU A 79 -2.63 3.67 -7.98
N GLN A 80 -3.65 4.27 -8.60
CA GLN A 80 -4.81 3.54 -9.10
C GLN A 80 -4.69 3.36 -10.60
N VAL A 81 -4.69 2.10 -11.05
CA VAL A 81 -4.76 1.77 -12.48
C VAL A 81 -6.24 1.70 -12.87
N ALA A 82 -6.63 2.47 -13.88
CA ALA A 82 -7.98 2.36 -14.44
C ALA A 82 -8.14 1.02 -15.15
N VAL A 83 -9.33 0.42 -15.05
CA VAL A 83 -9.62 -0.88 -15.69
C VAL A 83 -9.84 -0.71 -17.19
N ASP A 84 -10.66 0.26 -17.56
CA ASP A 84 -11.22 0.48 -18.89
C ASP A 84 -10.67 1.75 -19.59
N ASP A 85 -9.67 2.42 -19.00
CA ASP A 85 -9.10 3.64 -19.54
C ASP A 85 -7.58 3.65 -19.45
N TYR A 86 -6.93 4.44 -20.30
CA TYR A 86 -5.48 4.66 -20.38
C TYR A 86 -4.97 5.60 -19.28
N VAL A 87 -5.44 5.37 -18.03
CA VAL A 87 -5.16 6.25 -16.89
C VAL A 87 -4.52 5.48 -15.73
N VAL A 88 -3.46 6.05 -15.17
CA VAL A 88 -2.90 5.70 -13.86
C VAL A 88 -2.92 6.97 -13.02
N SER A 89 -3.71 6.97 -11.95
CA SER A 89 -3.95 8.14 -11.10
C SER A 89 -3.20 8.06 -9.78
N SER A 90 -2.62 9.19 -9.34
CA SER A 90 -2.03 9.38 -8.02
C SER A 90 -2.80 10.38 -7.15
N THR A 91 -4.00 10.79 -7.55
CA THR A 91 -4.76 11.85 -6.87
C THR A 91 -5.44 11.40 -5.57
N GLN A 92 -5.48 10.11 -5.30
CA GLN A 92 -6.16 9.52 -4.16
C GLN A 92 -5.17 8.88 -3.17
N ASN A 93 -5.59 8.75 -1.93
CA ASN A 93 -4.98 7.85 -0.95
C ASN A 93 -5.78 6.55 -0.87
N CYS A 94 -5.14 5.47 -0.43
CA CYS A 94 -5.80 4.20 -0.20
C CYS A 94 -5.35 3.60 1.14
N GLY A 95 -6.20 3.71 2.18
CA GLY A 95 -5.95 3.12 3.48
C GLY A 95 -5.82 1.60 3.43
N ASN A 96 -6.58 0.93 2.55
CA ASN A 96 -6.48 -0.51 2.36
C ASN A 96 -5.08 -0.94 1.89
N ILE A 97 -4.55 -0.31 0.85
CA ILE A 97 -3.21 -0.61 0.34
C ILE A 97 -2.13 -0.16 1.33
N LEU A 98 -2.35 0.96 2.05
CA LEU A 98 -1.45 1.43 3.10
C LEU A 98 -1.21 0.35 4.17
N ALA A 99 -2.22 -0.44 4.54
CA ALA A 99 -2.07 -1.52 5.52
C ALA A 99 -1.01 -2.56 5.12
N GLY A 100 -0.82 -2.80 3.82
CA GLY A 100 0.20 -3.72 3.32
C GLY A 100 1.63 -3.16 3.30
N ILE A 101 1.84 -1.88 3.60
CA ILE A 101 3.18 -1.26 3.47
C ILE A 101 4.17 -1.77 4.51
N ALA A 102 3.76 -1.90 5.78
CA ALA A 102 4.64 -2.43 6.83
C ALA A 102 5.03 -3.89 6.57
N PRO A 103 4.10 -4.82 6.28
CA PRO A 103 4.45 -6.18 5.86
C PRO A 103 5.39 -6.21 4.66
N PHE A 104 5.09 -5.45 3.61
CA PHE A 104 5.94 -5.37 2.42
C PHE A 104 7.36 -4.87 2.74
N ALA A 105 7.48 -3.81 3.55
CA ALA A 105 8.77 -3.24 3.92
C ALA A 105 9.64 -4.22 4.71
N ILE A 106 9.03 -5.04 5.58
CA ILE A 106 9.72 -6.10 6.33
C ILE A 106 10.15 -7.22 5.38
N GLU A 107 9.25 -7.75 4.55
CA GLU A 107 9.53 -8.84 3.59
C GLU A 107 10.61 -8.48 2.58
N ARG A 108 10.64 -7.20 2.15
CA ARG A 108 11.64 -6.72 1.20
C ARG A 108 12.92 -6.20 1.89
N GLY A 109 13.05 -6.37 3.21
CA GLY A 109 14.25 -6.03 3.97
C GLY A 109 14.52 -4.53 4.12
N LEU A 110 13.53 -3.65 3.88
CA LEU A 110 13.65 -2.21 4.15
C LEU A 110 13.63 -1.93 5.65
N ILE A 111 12.92 -2.76 6.41
CA ILE A 111 12.74 -2.67 7.85
C ILE A 111 13.12 -3.99 8.48
N LYS A 112 13.92 -3.94 9.53
CA LYS A 112 14.21 -5.11 10.36
C LYS A 112 13.08 -5.24 11.39
N PRO A 113 12.42 -6.41 11.48
CA PRO A 113 11.35 -6.59 12.46
C PRO A 113 11.90 -6.56 13.89
N GLU A 114 11.12 -5.97 14.78
CA GLU A 114 11.33 -5.99 16.23
C GLU A 114 10.65 -7.21 16.85
N LYS A 115 10.95 -7.48 18.11
CA LYS A 115 10.28 -8.57 18.85
C LYS A 115 8.85 -8.16 19.22
N ASP A 116 7.92 -9.11 19.06
CA ASP A 116 6.50 -9.03 19.37
C ASP A 116 5.68 -8.12 18.45
N LYS A 117 6.09 -6.87 18.24
CA LYS A 117 5.43 -5.92 17.31
C LYS A 117 6.45 -5.03 16.62
N THR A 118 6.18 -4.73 15.37
CA THR A 118 6.98 -3.79 14.59
C THR A 118 6.11 -2.63 14.11
N SER A 119 6.52 -1.41 14.45
CA SER A 119 5.87 -0.19 13.97
C SER A 119 6.71 0.44 12.86
N VAL A 120 6.07 0.79 11.76
CA VAL A 120 6.69 1.41 10.58
C VAL A 120 6.06 2.78 10.36
N ARG A 121 6.89 3.83 10.36
CA ARG A 121 6.46 5.21 10.04
C ARG A 121 6.52 5.42 8.54
N ILE A 122 5.40 5.75 7.94
CA ILE A 122 5.19 5.79 6.49
C ILE A 122 4.85 7.22 6.07
N PHE A 123 5.65 7.82 5.19
CA PHE A 123 5.30 9.05 4.54
C PHE A 123 4.48 8.75 3.28
N MET A 124 3.25 9.23 3.26
CA MET A 124 2.34 9.09 2.11
C MET A 124 2.59 10.20 1.10
N GLU A 125 3.22 9.89 -0.04
CA GLU A 125 3.58 10.88 -1.06
C GLU A 125 2.35 11.57 -1.68
N ASN A 126 1.17 10.91 -1.70
CA ASN A 126 -0.06 11.46 -2.26
C ASN A 126 -0.63 12.62 -1.42
N SER A 127 -0.72 12.46 -0.11
CA SER A 127 -1.32 13.45 0.81
C SER A 127 -0.31 14.29 1.58
N LYS A 128 0.97 13.92 1.51
CA LYS A 128 2.07 14.50 2.33
C LYS A 128 1.91 14.29 3.84
N GLN A 129 1.11 13.32 4.24
CA GLN A 129 0.84 12.96 5.62
C GLN A 129 1.71 11.78 6.06
N ILE A 130 1.80 11.58 7.38
CA ILE A 130 2.50 10.47 7.98
C ILE A 130 1.48 9.52 8.63
N ALA A 131 1.65 8.22 8.38
CA ALA A 131 0.95 7.17 9.09
C ALA A 131 1.94 6.24 9.80
N ILE A 132 1.50 5.62 10.88
CA ILE A 132 2.22 4.55 11.56
C ILE A 132 1.44 3.26 11.36
N ALA A 133 2.06 2.25 10.76
CA ALA A 133 1.51 0.91 10.64
C ALA A 133 2.20 -0.01 11.63
N THR A 134 1.43 -0.66 12.51
CA THR A 134 1.95 -1.62 13.48
C THR A 134 1.46 -3.02 13.15
N VAL A 135 2.39 -3.97 13.05
CA VAL A 135 2.16 -5.37 12.71
C VAL A 135 2.68 -6.30 13.80
N ASP A 136 2.10 -7.49 13.91
CA ASP A 136 2.58 -8.50 14.83
C ASP A 136 3.82 -9.22 14.27
N THR A 137 4.87 -9.26 15.08
CA THR A 137 6.15 -9.88 14.74
C THR A 137 6.65 -10.78 15.88
N PRO A 138 5.89 -11.85 16.24
CA PRO A 138 6.30 -12.74 17.32
C PRO A 138 7.70 -13.29 17.03
N ASP A 139 8.56 -13.25 18.05
CA ASP A 139 9.97 -13.65 17.97
C ASP A 139 10.78 -12.98 16.85
N GLY A 140 10.38 -11.78 16.44
CA GLY A 140 11.03 -11.02 15.37
C GLY A 140 10.72 -11.53 13.97
N THR A 141 9.63 -12.28 13.79
CA THR A 141 9.18 -12.81 12.50
C THR A 141 7.79 -12.29 12.18
N LEU A 142 7.62 -11.73 10.98
CA LEU A 142 6.30 -11.26 10.54
C LEU A 142 5.31 -12.43 10.46
N THR A 143 4.10 -12.25 11.00
CA THR A 143 3.03 -13.24 10.89
C THR A 143 1.81 -12.68 10.17
N TYR A 144 1.23 -13.49 9.30
CA TYR A 144 -0.06 -13.21 8.65
C TYR A 144 -1.22 -13.95 9.31
N ASN A 145 -0.91 -14.89 10.19
CA ASN A 145 -1.90 -15.68 10.90
C ASN A 145 -2.45 -14.91 12.10
N GLY A 146 -3.77 -14.88 12.25
CA GLY A 146 -4.44 -14.18 13.33
C GLY A 146 -5.94 -14.46 13.33
N ASN A 147 -6.66 -13.84 14.27
CA ASN A 147 -8.09 -14.04 14.48
C ASN A 147 -8.91 -12.78 14.22
N THR A 148 -8.32 -11.79 13.53
CA THR A 148 -9.01 -10.53 13.24
C THR A 148 -9.79 -10.62 11.94
N TYR A 149 -11.08 -10.30 12.00
CA TYR A 149 -11.99 -10.24 10.85
C TYR A 149 -12.22 -8.79 10.46
N ILE A 150 -12.36 -8.55 9.16
CA ILE A 150 -12.85 -7.27 8.61
C ILE A 150 -14.01 -7.55 7.66
N ASP A 151 -14.95 -6.63 7.60
CA ASP A 151 -16.09 -6.73 6.68
C ASP A 151 -15.60 -6.78 5.22
N GLY A 152 -16.20 -7.68 4.44
CA GLY A 152 -15.84 -7.90 3.03
C GLY A 152 -14.68 -8.87 2.80
N VAL A 153 -14.11 -9.48 3.85
CA VAL A 153 -13.08 -10.53 3.76
C VAL A 153 -13.53 -11.75 4.55
N THR A 154 -13.48 -12.92 3.91
CA THR A 154 -14.05 -14.16 4.46
C THR A 154 -13.18 -14.86 5.50
N LEU A 155 -11.87 -14.61 5.49
CA LEU A 155 -10.92 -15.30 6.36
C LEU A 155 -10.26 -14.31 7.33
N PRO A 156 -10.02 -14.73 8.59
CA PRO A 156 -9.28 -13.91 9.55
C PRO A 156 -7.80 -13.84 9.20
N SER A 157 -7.12 -12.85 9.73
CA SER A 157 -5.68 -12.67 9.58
C SER A 157 -5.10 -11.92 10.76
N SER A 158 -3.77 -11.73 10.77
CA SER A 158 -3.09 -10.88 11.75
C SER A 158 -3.59 -9.44 11.65
N PRO A 159 -3.81 -8.75 12.79
CA PRO A 159 -4.23 -7.34 12.79
C PRO A 159 -3.11 -6.43 12.30
N ILE A 160 -3.50 -5.36 11.60
CA ILE A 160 -2.63 -4.23 11.31
C ILE A 160 -3.29 -2.98 11.84
N SER A 161 -2.61 -2.31 12.76
CA SER A 161 -3.06 -1.02 13.30
C SER A 161 -2.52 0.11 12.43
N LEU A 162 -3.37 1.05 12.05
CA LEU A 162 -2.97 2.27 11.34
C LEU A 162 -3.32 3.49 12.19
N GLU A 163 -2.32 4.31 12.46
CA GLU A 163 -2.44 5.60 13.12
C GLU A 163 -2.03 6.70 12.12
N PHE A 164 -2.87 7.72 11.95
CA PHE A 164 -2.60 8.88 11.12
C PHE A 164 -2.20 10.06 12.00
N LEU A 165 -1.02 10.63 11.78
CA LEU A 165 -0.48 11.66 12.66
C LEU A 165 -0.98 13.08 12.34
N ASP A 166 -1.31 13.35 11.06
CA ASP A 166 -1.79 14.65 10.61
C ASP A 166 -3.11 14.45 9.84
N ILE A 167 -4.23 14.76 10.49
CA ILE A 167 -5.56 14.70 9.87
C ILE A 167 -6.00 16.11 9.46
N GLU A 168 -5.17 16.84 8.74
CA GLU A 168 -5.63 18.03 8.01
C GLU A 168 -6.09 17.61 6.62
N GLY A 169 -7.33 17.92 6.29
CA GLY A 169 -7.94 17.53 5.02
C GLY A 169 -7.17 18.10 3.82
N SER A 170 -6.60 17.24 3.01
CA SER A 170 -5.74 17.61 1.87
C SER A 170 -6.48 18.25 0.68
N LEU A 171 -7.80 18.37 0.71
CA LEU A 171 -8.63 18.92 -0.37
C LEU A 171 -9.44 20.17 0.02
N CYS A 172 -9.58 20.46 1.32
CA CYS A 172 -10.22 21.66 1.83
C CYS A 172 -9.36 22.20 2.94
N GLY A 173 -8.86 23.42 2.82
CA GLY A 173 -8.04 24.05 3.86
C GLY A 173 -8.61 23.85 5.25
N ALA A 174 -7.73 23.50 6.17
CA ALA A 174 -7.88 23.16 7.58
C ALA A 174 -9.30 23.23 8.17
N VAL A 175 -9.92 22.06 8.41
CA VAL A 175 -10.85 21.91 9.52
C VAL A 175 -10.10 21.09 10.58
N SER A 176 -9.60 21.76 11.61
CA SER A 176 -8.97 21.13 12.77
C SER A 176 -10.03 20.35 13.53
N TYR A 177 -10.03 19.02 13.40
CA TYR A 177 -10.66 18.14 14.38
C TYR A 177 -9.56 17.64 15.32
N THR A 178 -9.42 18.29 16.45
CA THR A 178 -8.73 17.73 17.62
C THR A 178 -9.50 16.48 18.06
N HIS A 179 -8.87 15.31 17.94
CA HIS A 179 -9.35 13.98 18.34
C HIS A 179 -10.41 13.33 17.44
N LEU A 180 -9.97 12.74 16.34
CA LEU A 180 -10.56 11.52 15.79
C LEU A 180 -9.52 10.42 15.89
N THR A 181 -9.44 9.80 17.06
CA THR A 181 -8.95 8.43 17.16
C THR A 181 -10.03 7.54 16.56
N LEU A 182 -9.99 7.34 15.26
CA LEU A 182 -10.64 6.18 14.67
C LEU A 182 -9.68 5.01 14.89
N PRO A 183 -10.02 4.04 15.74
CA PRO A 183 -9.31 2.78 15.77
C PRO A 183 -9.65 2.04 14.47
N THR A 184 -8.99 2.39 13.38
CA THR A 184 -9.10 1.65 12.14
C THR A 184 -8.15 0.48 12.24
N THR A 185 -8.59 -0.58 12.91
CA THR A 185 -7.90 -1.86 12.84
C THR A 185 -8.19 -2.44 11.47
N LEU A 186 -7.26 -2.29 10.55
CA LEU A 186 -7.28 -2.96 9.25
C LEU A 186 -6.51 -4.26 9.40
N SER A 187 -7.13 -5.37 9.04
CA SER A 187 -6.47 -6.67 8.98
C SER A 187 -6.12 -7.01 7.54
N VAL A 188 -4.97 -7.61 7.32
CA VAL A 188 -4.48 -8.07 6.00
C VAL A 188 -4.76 -9.54 5.80
#